data_2ddc54e2f93d271c35ed63d70c4b1a66
#
_entry.id   2ddc54e2f93d271c35ed63d70c4b1a66
#
_cell.length_a   1.000
_cell.length_b   1.000
_cell.length_c   1.000
_cell.angle_alpha   90.00
_cell.angle_beta   90.00
_cell.angle_gamma   90.00
#
_symmetry.space_group_name_H-M   'P 1'
#
loop_
_entity.id
_entity.type
_entity.pdbx_description
1 polymer ?
#
loop_
_entity_poly.entity_id
_entity_poly.type
_entity_poly.pdbx_seq_one_letter_code
_entity_poly.pdbx_strand_id
1 'polypeptide(L)'
;MGRSHRSLGNNCGYPRADSVPRDAANARYCRRKRVRVAIVSDTHGFVDARVLEVVATCDLVVHAGDIGNAEVLQLLRSAANQVLAIRGNNDIPSKWPVHDKRTLAVLPETLCVALPGGYLAVIHGHRAGTGATRHHRLRRRYADARAIVYGHSHRMLCDCDEAPWVLNPGAAGRSRTFGGPSCLILSAAVTRWKVEPVRFQSRQGYVSRDRPVHGGDDRRRGNHRRSMVS
;
A
#
# COMPACT_ATOMS: atom_id res chain seq x y z
N MET A 1 -5.89 33.06 -38.05
CA MET A 1 -6.92 32.54 -37.13
C MET A 1 -6.39 31.28 -36.46
N GLY A 2 -5.74 31.46 -35.31
CA GLY A 2 -5.13 30.38 -34.54
C GLY A 2 -6.15 29.82 -33.54
N ARG A 3 -6.48 28.55 -33.65
CA ARG A 3 -7.30 27.84 -32.64
C ARG A 3 -6.39 27.38 -31.50
N SER A 4 -6.53 28.01 -30.37
CA SER A 4 -5.91 27.56 -29.13
C SER A 4 -6.58 26.28 -28.64
N HIS A 5 -5.87 25.14 -28.67
CA HIS A 5 -6.29 23.94 -27.99
C HIS A 5 -6.15 24.15 -26.47
N ARG A 6 -7.25 24.44 -25.79
CA ARG A 6 -7.34 24.32 -24.34
C ARG A 6 -7.25 22.83 -23.99
N SER A 7 -6.12 22.44 -23.44
CA SER A 7 -5.95 21.15 -22.78
C SER A 7 -6.90 21.10 -21.57
N LEU A 8 -7.92 20.26 -21.65
CA LEU A 8 -8.76 19.90 -20.51
C LEU A 8 -7.92 19.11 -19.53
N GLY A 9 -7.43 19.78 -18.50
CA GLY A 9 -6.69 19.15 -17.40
C GLY A 9 -7.61 18.18 -16.64
N ASN A 10 -7.35 16.89 -16.77
CA ASN A 10 -7.97 15.87 -15.93
C ASN A 10 -7.52 16.07 -14.48
N ASN A 11 -8.36 16.72 -13.70
CA ASN A 11 -8.19 16.98 -12.28
C ASN A 11 -8.47 15.70 -11.48
N CYS A 12 -7.54 14.72 -11.50
CA CYS A 12 -7.62 13.55 -10.65
C CYS A 12 -6.88 13.83 -9.33
N GLY A 13 -7.47 14.51 -8.39
CA GLY A 13 -7.19 14.75 -6.96
C GLY A 13 -5.84 14.43 -6.30
N TYR A 14 -4.79 14.12 -7.04
CA TYR A 14 -3.43 13.90 -6.53
C TYR A 14 -2.51 15.07 -6.91
N PRO A 15 -1.60 15.53 -6.04
CA PRO A 15 -0.61 16.54 -6.39
C PRO A 15 0.28 16.04 -7.54
N ARG A 16 0.73 16.92 -8.43
CA ARG A 16 1.69 16.57 -9.49
C ARG A 16 3.04 16.19 -8.87
N ALA A 17 3.86 15.41 -9.57
CA ALA A 17 5.18 14.99 -9.08
C ALA A 17 6.10 16.18 -8.71
N ASP A 18 5.96 17.29 -9.39
CA ASP A 18 6.65 18.56 -9.15
C ASP A 18 6.14 19.32 -7.91
N SER A 19 4.91 19.06 -7.47
CA SER A 19 4.30 19.64 -6.25
C SER A 19 4.44 18.76 -5.00
N VAL A 20 5.01 17.56 -5.11
CA VAL A 20 5.28 16.69 -3.97
C VAL A 20 6.53 17.22 -3.25
N PRO A 21 6.46 17.54 -1.94
CA PRO A 21 7.62 18.03 -1.21
C PRO A 21 8.80 17.07 -1.34
N ARG A 22 9.92 17.56 -1.86
CA ARG A 22 11.20 16.87 -1.89
C ARG A 22 11.86 17.10 -0.53
N ASP A 23 11.38 16.43 0.50
CA ASP A 23 11.84 16.65 1.87
C ASP A 23 13.36 16.54 1.99
N ALA A 24 13.95 17.51 2.69
CA ALA A 24 15.38 17.53 3.01
C ALA A 24 15.83 16.24 3.75
N ALA A 25 14.94 15.63 4.54
CA ALA A 25 15.17 14.33 5.18
C ALA A 25 15.46 13.20 4.19
N ASN A 26 14.95 13.30 2.95
CA ASN A 26 15.14 12.30 1.88
C ASN A 26 16.40 12.54 1.05
N ALA A 27 16.94 13.78 1.05
CA ALA A 27 18.11 14.14 0.26
C ALA A 27 19.40 13.40 0.68
N ARG A 28 19.47 12.89 1.91
CA ARG A 28 20.63 12.15 2.41
C ARG A 28 20.87 10.82 1.69
N TYR A 29 19.83 10.20 1.13
CA TYR A 29 19.94 8.91 0.44
C TYR A 29 20.44 9.07 -0.99
N CYS A 30 20.12 10.11 -1.71
CA CYS A 30 20.52 10.31 -3.10
C CYS A 30 22.06 10.39 -3.28
N ARG A 31 22.79 10.78 -2.22
CA ARG A 31 24.27 10.90 -2.23
C ARG A 31 24.98 9.59 -1.91
N ARG A 32 24.27 8.54 -1.49
CA ARG A 32 24.88 7.23 -1.21
C ARG A 32 25.16 6.47 -2.50
N LYS A 33 26.17 5.60 -2.49
CA LYS A 33 26.48 4.72 -3.63
C LYS A 33 25.34 3.71 -3.86
N ARG A 34 24.72 3.23 -2.77
CA ARG A 34 23.61 2.27 -2.77
C ARG A 34 22.74 2.46 -1.54
N VAL A 35 21.44 2.23 -1.70
CA VAL A 35 20.44 2.23 -0.61
C VAL A 35 19.55 1.00 -0.75
N ARG A 36 19.32 0.28 0.35
CA ARG A 36 18.33 -0.80 0.45
C ARG A 36 17.07 -0.25 1.09
N VAL A 37 15.96 -0.38 0.39
CA VAL A 37 14.64 0.10 0.84
C VAL A 37 13.71 -1.08 1.03
N ALA A 38 13.20 -1.29 2.24
CA ALA A 38 12.07 -2.17 2.47
C ALA A 38 10.78 -1.43 2.10
N ILE A 39 9.97 -2.01 1.25
CA ILE A 39 8.69 -1.47 0.84
C ILE A 39 7.60 -2.37 1.40
N VAL A 40 6.72 -1.81 2.23
CA VAL A 40 5.60 -2.49 2.90
C VAL A 40 4.30 -1.72 2.68
N SER A 41 3.16 -2.39 2.81
CA SER A 41 1.83 -1.79 2.72
C SER A 41 0.78 -2.64 3.42
N ASP A 42 -0.41 -2.07 3.63
CA ASP A 42 -1.63 -2.79 3.99
C ASP A 42 -1.46 -3.65 5.26
N THR A 43 -0.85 -3.07 6.29
CA THR A 43 -0.61 -3.70 7.59
C THR A 43 -1.88 -3.79 8.44
N HIS A 44 -2.81 -2.82 8.30
CA HIS A 44 -4.08 -2.79 9.03
C HIS A 44 -3.93 -3.06 10.55
N GLY A 45 -2.98 -2.39 11.19
CA GLY A 45 -2.74 -2.47 12.64
C GLY A 45 -1.88 -3.65 13.09
N PHE A 46 -1.31 -4.41 12.16
CA PHE A 46 -0.39 -5.51 12.47
C PHE A 46 0.65 -5.69 11.38
N VAL A 47 1.91 -5.85 11.75
CA VAL A 47 3.00 -6.24 10.86
C VAL A 47 3.54 -7.62 11.25
N ASP A 48 3.73 -8.51 10.26
CA ASP A 48 4.28 -9.84 10.49
C ASP A 48 5.74 -9.74 10.95
N ALA A 49 6.11 -10.50 12.00
CA ALA A 49 7.46 -10.46 12.57
C ALA A 49 8.56 -10.78 11.54
N ARG A 50 8.29 -11.70 10.61
CA ARG A 50 9.23 -12.06 9.54
C ARG A 50 9.46 -10.91 8.55
N VAL A 51 8.44 -10.04 8.35
CA VAL A 51 8.61 -8.80 7.58
C VAL A 51 9.50 -7.83 8.35
N LEU A 52 9.37 -7.73 9.68
CA LEU A 52 10.26 -6.90 10.52
C LEU A 52 11.72 -7.37 10.44
N GLU A 53 11.97 -8.68 10.40
CA GLU A 53 13.33 -9.24 10.19
C GLU A 53 13.93 -8.78 8.87
N VAL A 54 13.15 -8.77 7.78
CA VAL A 54 13.59 -8.25 6.48
C VAL A 54 13.83 -6.74 6.56
N VAL A 55 12.93 -5.99 7.19
CA VAL A 55 13.04 -4.54 7.40
C VAL A 55 14.35 -4.19 8.09
N ALA A 56 14.76 -4.95 9.12
CA ALA A 56 16.00 -4.73 9.87
C ALA A 56 17.28 -4.81 9.01
N THR A 57 17.21 -5.41 7.83
CA THR A 57 18.33 -5.50 6.89
C THR A 57 18.41 -4.31 5.91
N CYS A 58 17.50 -3.34 6.03
CA CYS A 58 17.35 -2.24 5.08
C CYS A 58 17.76 -0.88 5.69
N ASP A 59 18.19 0.04 4.84
CA ASP A 59 18.58 1.41 5.25
C ASP A 59 17.35 2.31 5.50
N LEU A 60 16.24 2.02 4.83
CA LEU A 60 15.02 2.81 4.79
C LEU A 60 13.81 1.91 4.67
N VAL A 61 12.73 2.26 5.34
CA VAL A 61 11.40 1.66 5.14
C VAL A 61 10.47 2.67 4.49
N VAL A 62 9.72 2.21 3.49
CA VAL A 62 8.63 2.95 2.86
C VAL A 62 7.33 2.18 3.08
N HIS A 63 6.34 2.82 3.74
CA HIS A 63 5.01 2.24 3.95
C HIS A 63 3.98 2.92 3.04
N ALA A 64 3.39 2.15 2.13
CA ALA A 64 2.48 2.65 1.09
C ALA A 64 0.99 2.72 1.52
N GLY A 65 0.73 2.93 2.83
CA GLY A 65 -0.61 3.21 3.36
C GLY A 65 -1.39 2.00 3.85
N ASP A 66 -2.58 2.27 4.42
CA ASP A 66 -3.41 1.34 5.19
C ASP A 66 -2.64 0.74 6.38
N ILE A 67 -2.10 1.64 7.19
CA ILE A 67 -1.24 1.34 8.35
C ILE A 67 -2.08 0.77 9.50
N GLY A 68 -3.14 1.48 9.88
CA GLY A 68 -4.13 1.08 10.89
C GLY A 68 -3.92 1.64 12.29
N ASN A 69 -2.66 1.82 12.77
CA ASN A 69 -2.33 2.44 14.05
C ASN A 69 -0.87 2.93 14.11
N ALA A 70 -0.52 3.68 15.16
CA ALA A 70 0.84 4.19 15.35
C ALA A 70 1.84 3.11 15.79
N GLU A 71 1.37 2.03 16.43
CA GLU A 71 2.22 0.93 16.89
C GLU A 71 2.97 0.27 15.74
N VAL A 72 2.32 0.07 14.58
CA VAL A 72 2.97 -0.43 13.36
C VAL A 72 4.16 0.45 12.97
N LEU A 73 3.98 1.77 12.99
CA LEU A 73 5.08 2.70 12.66
C LEU A 73 6.21 2.66 13.70
N GLN A 74 5.88 2.45 14.98
CA GLN A 74 6.86 2.31 16.06
C GLN A 74 7.67 1.02 15.88
N LEU A 75 7.02 -0.12 15.61
CA LEU A 75 7.69 -1.39 15.33
C LEU A 75 8.64 -1.27 14.12
N LEU A 76 8.18 -0.66 13.03
CA LEU A 76 9.04 -0.43 11.87
C LEU A 76 10.23 0.49 12.19
N ARG A 77 10.04 1.55 13.01
CA ARG A 77 11.13 2.44 13.44
C ARG A 77 12.12 1.75 14.37
N SER A 78 11.67 0.81 15.18
CA SER A 78 12.56 0.02 16.04
C SER A 78 13.41 -0.97 15.23
N ALA A 79 12.92 -1.41 14.07
CA ALA A 79 13.63 -2.34 13.20
C ALA A 79 14.54 -1.65 12.17
N ALA A 80 14.31 -0.37 11.83
CA ALA A 80 15.03 0.34 10.77
C ALA A 80 15.42 1.78 11.17
N ASN A 81 16.46 2.29 10.53
CA ASN A 81 16.98 3.64 10.81
C ASN A 81 16.00 4.78 10.45
N GLN A 82 15.12 4.57 9.48
CA GLN A 82 14.12 5.56 9.06
C GLN A 82 12.91 4.88 8.45
N VAL A 83 11.75 5.44 8.76
CA VAL A 83 10.45 5.06 8.18
C VAL A 83 9.81 6.27 7.54
N LEU A 84 9.49 6.15 6.27
CA LEU A 84 8.66 7.09 5.52
C LEU A 84 7.32 6.41 5.24
N ALA A 85 6.22 7.06 5.56
CA ALA A 85 4.90 6.47 5.42
C ALA A 85 3.91 7.47 4.84
N ILE A 86 2.96 6.94 4.08
CA ILE A 86 1.78 7.67 3.62
C ILE A 86 0.53 7.07 4.24
N ARG A 87 -0.57 7.82 4.26
CA ARG A 87 -1.88 7.29 4.64
C ARG A 87 -2.57 6.61 3.45
N GLY A 88 -3.28 5.52 3.73
CA GLY A 88 -4.19 4.86 2.78
C GLY A 88 -5.64 5.31 2.98
N ASN A 89 -6.58 4.67 2.27
CA ASN A 89 -8.01 5.00 2.40
C ASN A 89 -8.65 4.53 3.71
N ASN A 90 -8.01 3.59 4.41
CA ASN A 90 -8.44 3.15 5.72
C ASN A 90 -7.79 3.93 6.87
N ASP A 91 -6.77 4.74 6.59
CA ASP A 91 -6.11 5.59 7.59
C ASP A 91 -6.90 6.89 7.77
N ILE A 92 -8.05 6.78 8.41
CA ILE A 92 -8.98 7.88 8.72
C ILE A 92 -9.24 7.98 10.23
N PRO A 93 -9.57 9.17 10.78
CA PRO A 93 -9.73 9.38 12.22
C PRO A 93 -10.76 8.47 12.90
N SER A 94 -11.78 8.01 12.17
CA SER A 94 -12.81 7.10 12.70
C SER A 94 -12.34 5.66 12.86
N LYS A 95 -11.25 5.25 12.19
CA LYS A 95 -10.69 3.89 12.22
C LYS A 95 -9.41 3.78 13.05
N TRP A 96 -8.78 4.90 13.36
CA TRP A 96 -7.57 4.93 14.18
C TRP A 96 -7.87 5.10 15.66
N PRO A 97 -7.06 4.51 16.56
CA PRO A 97 -7.17 4.76 17.99
C PRO A 97 -7.11 6.26 18.31
N VAL A 98 -7.89 6.69 19.30
CA VAL A 98 -8.02 8.13 19.64
C VAL A 98 -6.67 8.76 19.96
N HIS A 99 -5.81 8.05 20.69
CA HIS A 99 -4.48 8.51 21.08
C HIS A 99 -3.49 8.60 19.92
N ASP A 100 -3.76 7.94 18.78
CA ASP A 100 -2.90 7.90 17.59
C ASP A 100 -3.26 8.98 16.54
N LYS A 101 -4.34 9.73 16.75
CA LYS A 101 -4.83 10.73 15.77
C LYS A 101 -3.79 11.79 15.40
N ARG A 102 -2.89 12.15 16.35
CA ARG A 102 -1.80 13.10 16.07
C ARG A 102 -0.80 12.51 15.06
N THR A 103 -0.46 11.22 15.18
CA THR A 103 0.39 10.51 14.23
C THR A 103 -0.26 10.43 12.85
N LEU A 104 -1.55 10.12 12.80
CA LEU A 104 -2.31 10.08 11.54
C LEU A 104 -2.34 11.44 10.84
N ALA A 105 -2.53 12.52 11.58
CA ALA A 105 -2.72 13.87 11.04
C ALA A 105 -1.49 14.39 10.25
N VAL A 106 -0.29 13.90 10.58
CA VAL A 106 0.96 14.32 9.91
C VAL A 106 1.36 13.42 8.76
N LEU A 107 0.63 12.32 8.51
CA LEU A 107 0.92 11.43 7.38
C LEU A 107 0.43 12.06 6.07
N PRO A 108 1.30 12.20 5.06
CA PRO A 108 0.91 12.69 3.74
C PRO A 108 0.12 11.60 2.96
N GLU A 109 -0.59 12.01 1.90
CA GLU A 109 -1.24 11.07 0.97
C GLU A 109 -0.28 10.49 -0.07
N THR A 110 0.81 11.19 -0.35
CA THR A 110 1.83 10.80 -1.33
C THR A 110 3.20 11.24 -0.88
N LEU A 111 4.23 10.53 -1.31
CA LEU A 111 5.63 10.87 -1.11
C LEU A 111 6.41 10.72 -2.42
N CYS A 112 7.48 11.51 -2.54
CA CYS A 112 8.51 11.33 -3.55
C CYS A 112 9.86 11.18 -2.84
N VAL A 113 10.43 9.98 -2.89
CA VAL A 113 11.66 9.63 -2.18
C VAL A 113 12.85 9.71 -3.14
N ALA A 114 13.78 10.62 -2.87
CA ALA A 114 15.02 10.72 -3.65
C ALA A 114 15.98 9.59 -3.26
N LEU A 115 16.36 8.77 -4.23
CA LEU A 115 17.27 7.63 -4.09
C LEU A 115 18.42 7.76 -5.10
N PRO A 116 19.53 7.02 -4.93
CA PRO A 116 20.58 7.00 -5.95
C PRO A 116 20.01 6.58 -7.31
N GLY A 117 20.18 7.44 -8.31
CA GLY A 117 19.76 7.18 -9.69
C GLY A 117 18.29 7.46 -10.01
N GLY A 118 17.52 8.12 -9.13
CA GLY A 118 16.15 8.55 -9.44
C GLY A 118 15.22 8.73 -8.26
N TYR A 119 13.93 8.82 -8.55
CA TYR A 119 12.88 9.02 -7.55
C TYR A 119 11.96 7.81 -7.45
N LEU A 120 11.55 7.49 -6.22
CA LEU A 120 10.50 6.54 -5.91
C LEU A 120 9.24 7.32 -5.54
N ALA A 121 8.23 7.28 -6.39
CA ALA A 121 6.91 7.83 -6.08
C ALA A 121 6.11 6.82 -5.24
N VAL A 122 5.45 7.28 -4.18
CA VAL A 122 4.69 6.44 -3.25
C VAL A 122 3.28 6.98 -3.11
N ILE A 123 2.30 6.14 -3.43
CA ILE A 123 0.87 6.44 -3.31
C ILE A 123 0.14 5.21 -2.77
N HIS A 124 -1.04 5.39 -2.19
CA HIS A 124 -1.82 4.20 -1.80
C HIS A 124 -2.56 3.54 -2.97
N GLY A 125 -2.97 4.30 -3.98
CA GLY A 125 -3.49 3.77 -5.25
C GLY A 125 -4.98 3.50 -5.30
N HIS A 126 -5.76 3.74 -4.25
CA HIS A 126 -7.21 3.51 -4.20
C HIS A 126 -8.03 4.35 -5.20
N ARG A 127 -7.49 5.49 -5.67
CA ARG A 127 -8.11 6.37 -6.68
C ARG A 127 -7.53 6.20 -8.09
N ALA A 128 -6.60 5.27 -8.30
CA ALA A 128 -5.89 5.13 -9.57
C ALA A 128 -6.56 4.16 -10.57
N GLY A 129 -7.73 3.62 -10.22
CA GLY A 129 -8.42 2.61 -11.04
C GLY A 129 -7.98 1.18 -10.73
N THR A 130 -8.22 0.24 -11.64
CA THR A 130 -7.95 -1.19 -11.45
C THR A 130 -7.12 -1.76 -12.61
N GLY A 131 -6.39 -2.85 -12.34
CA GLY A 131 -5.64 -3.61 -13.35
C GLY A 131 -4.69 -2.76 -14.19
N ALA A 132 -4.59 -3.05 -15.49
CA ALA A 132 -3.73 -2.36 -16.44
C ALA A 132 -4.02 -0.85 -16.57
N THR A 133 -5.30 -0.44 -16.40
CA THR A 133 -5.69 0.97 -16.40
C THR A 133 -5.02 1.73 -15.26
N ARG A 134 -4.85 1.10 -14.08
CA ARG A 134 -4.12 1.68 -12.94
C ARG A 134 -2.67 1.96 -13.32
N HIS A 135 -1.96 0.98 -13.88
CA HIS A 135 -0.54 1.12 -14.23
C HIS A 135 -0.34 2.24 -15.26
N HIS A 136 -1.13 2.27 -16.32
CA HIS A 136 -1.06 3.33 -17.31
C HIS A 136 -1.29 4.73 -16.69
N ARG A 137 -2.32 4.88 -15.84
CA ARG A 137 -2.59 6.16 -15.15
C ARG A 137 -1.44 6.56 -14.22
N LEU A 138 -0.84 5.60 -13.51
CA LEU A 138 0.28 5.84 -12.62
C LEU A 138 1.51 6.29 -13.39
N ARG A 139 1.88 5.58 -14.46
CA ARG A 139 3.02 5.96 -15.31
C ARG A 139 2.86 7.35 -15.91
N ARG A 140 1.68 7.67 -16.42
CA ARG A 140 1.41 9.03 -16.94
C ARG A 140 1.54 10.12 -15.89
N ARG A 141 1.12 9.82 -14.66
CA ARG A 141 1.11 10.81 -13.58
C ARG A 141 2.49 11.05 -12.97
N TYR A 142 3.30 10.02 -12.88
CA TYR A 142 4.61 10.04 -12.26
C TYR A 142 5.70 9.70 -13.30
N ALA A 143 5.60 10.30 -14.48
CA ALA A 143 6.49 10.01 -15.61
C ALA A 143 7.98 10.24 -15.28
N ASP A 144 8.29 11.20 -14.39
CA ASP A 144 9.66 11.52 -13.97
C ASP A 144 10.20 10.57 -12.87
N ALA A 145 9.34 9.72 -12.29
CA ALA A 145 9.79 8.72 -11.32
C ALA A 145 10.53 7.57 -12.01
N ARG A 146 11.50 6.97 -11.33
CA ARG A 146 12.11 5.72 -11.79
C ARG A 146 11.27 4.51 -11.47
N ALA A 147 10.57 4.57 -10.32
CA ALA A 147 9.58 3.57 -9.93
C ALA A 147 8.44 4.22 -9.15
N ILE A 148 7.28 3.56 -9.16
CA ILE A 148 6.06 3.96 -8.48
C ILE A 148 5.63 2.80 -7.60
N VAL A 149 5.43 3.08 -6.31
CA VAL A 149 4.90 2.11 -5.34
C VAL A 149 3.45 2.44 -5.04
N TYR A 150 2.61 1.41 -5.03
CA TYR A 150 1.24 1.51 -4.54
C TYR A 150 0.86 0.30 -3.67
N GLY A 151 -0.12 0.45 -2.78
CA GLY A 151 -0.70 -0.62 -1.94
C GLY A 151 -2.12 -1.00 -2.38
N HIS A 152 -3.06 -0.99 -1.44
CA HIS A 152 -4.51 -1.12 -1.61
C HIS A 152 -5.02 -2.47 -2.15
N SER A 153 -4.40 -3.03 -3.17
CA SER A 153 -4.85 -4.29 -3.76
C SER A 153 -4.45 -5.53 -2.96
N HIS A 154 -3.53 -5.40 -2.03
CA HIS A 154 -2.90 -6.48 -1.26
C HIS A 154 -2.23 -7.57 -2.12
N ARG A 155 -2.11 -7.34 -3.42
CA ARG A 155 -1.52 -8.30 -4.38
C ARG A 155 -0.12 -7.85 -4.73
N MET A 156 0.86 -8.66 -4.35
CA MET A 156 2.26 -8.39 -4.72
C MET A 156 2.42 -8.39 -6.24
N LEU A 157 3.13 -7.36 -6.74
CA LEU A 157 3.38 -7.18 -8.16
C LEU A 157 4.68 -6.39 -8.39
N CYS A 158 5.46 -6.82 -9.38
CA CYS A 158 6.63 -6.12 -9.88
C CYS A 158 6.50 -5.99 -11.41
N ASP A 159 5.95 -4.87 -11.88
CA ASP A 159 5.86 -4.53 -13.29
C ASP A 159 7.08 -3.64 -13.63
N CYS A 160 8.16 -4.29 -14.08
CA CYS A 160 9.46 -3.67 -14.37
C CYS A 160 9.79 -3.65 -15.87
N ASP A 161 8.87 -4.06 -16.74
CA ASP A 161 9.08 -4.19 -18.18
C ASP A 161 9.05 -2.82 -18.86
N GLU A 162 8.36 -1.86 -18.27
CA GLU A 162 8.19 -0.50 -18.78
C GLU A 162 8.49 0.53 -17.68
N ALA A 163 9.14 1.64 -18.07
CA ALA A 163 9.43 2.75 -17.16
C ALA A 163 8.26 3.77 -17.15
N PRO A 164 7.98 4.36 -15.99
CA PRO A 164 8.41 4.01 -14.63
C PRO A 164 7.94 2.61 -14.20
N TRP A 165 8.75 1.88 -13.44
CA TRP A 165 8.31 0.61 -12.85
C TRP A 165 7.09 0.82 -11.96
N VAL A 166 6.19 -0.16 -11.94
CA VAL A 166 5.00 -0.12 -11.06
C VAL A 166 5.06 -1.30 -10.10
N LEU A 167 5.14 -0.99 -8.81
CA LEU A 167 5.44 -1.95 -7.76
C LEU A 167 4.32 -1.98 -6.72
N ASN A 168 3.96 -3.19 -6.26
CA ASN A 168 3.07 -3.37 -5.13
C ASN A 168 3.68 -4.43 -4.19
N PRO A 169 3.92 -4.11 -2.91
CA PRO A 169 4.54 -5.05 -1.97
C PRO A 169 3.59 -6.16 -1.51
N GLY A 170 2.31 -6.12 -1.86
CA GLY A 170 1.29 -6.94 -1.24
C GLY A 170 0.90 -6.41 0.13
N ALA A 171 0.43 -7.28 1.03
CA ALA A 171 0.06 -6.93 2.39
C ALA A 171 1.09 -7.49 3.37
N ALA A 172 1.64 -6.62 4.24
CA ALA A 172 2.61 -7.01 5.26
C ALA A 172 1.95 -7.43 6.59
N GLY A 173 0.62 -7.34 6.67
CA GLY A 173 -0.19 -7.66 7.84
C GLY A 173 -0.78 -9.07 7.82
N ARG A 174 -1.96 -9.20 8.44
CA ARG A 174 -2.71 -10.47 8.56
C ARG A 174 -3.87 -10.57 7.56
N SER A 175 -4.40 -9.44 7.11
CA SER A 175 -5.65 -9.39 6.34
C SER A 175 -5.39 -9.48 4.85
N ARG A 176 -6.10 -10.39 4.18
CA ARG A 176 -6.12 -10.51 2.71
C ARG A 176 -4.72 -10.59 2.09
N THR A 177 -3.84 -11.38 2.67
CA THR A 177 -2.42 -11.44 2.29
C THR A 177 -2.14 -12.21 0.99
N PHE A 178 -3.15 -12.71 0.29
CA PHE A 178 -3.06 -13.39 -1.01
C PHE A 178 -1.78 -14.24 -1.21
N GLY A 179 -1.65 -15.28 -0.40
CA GLY A 179 -0.49 -16.20 -0.40
C GLY A 179 0.49 -15.98 0.73
N GLY A 180 0.17 -15.05 1.65
CA GLY A 180 0.92 -14.79 2.88
C GLY A 180 1.49 -13.37 2.97
N PRO A 181 1.96 -12.99 4.17
CA PRO A 181 2.57 -11.67 4.40
C PRO A 181 3.74 -11.43 3.45
N SER A 182 3.86 -10.21 2.97
CA SER A 182 4.84 -9.91 1.93
C SER A 182 5.38 -8.48 1.98
N CYS A 183 6.54 -8.28 1.38
CA CYS A 183 7.19 -6.99 1.17
C CYS A 183 8.05 -7.03 -0.09
N LEU A 184 8.59 -5.88 -0.51
CA LEU A 184 9.61 -5.79 -1.54
C LEU A 184 10.89 -5.21 -0.95
N ILE A 185 12.04 -5.64 -1.44
CA ILE A 185 13.33 -4.99 -1.20
C ILE A 185 13.76 -4.32 -2.49
N LEU A 186 13.87 -2.99 -2.46
CA LEU A 186 14.42 -2.21 -3.54
C LEU A 186 15.89 -1.88 -3.24
N SER A 187 16.82 -2.38 -4.04
CA SER A 187 18.22 -1.97 -4.04
C SER A 187 18.42 -0.88 -5.09
N ALA A 188 18.57 0.36 -4.64
CA ALA A 188 18.76 1.53 -5.48
C ALA A 188 20.24 1.94 -5.53
N ALA A 189 20.83 1.97 -6.72
CA ALA A 189 22.15 2.54 -7.01
C ALA A 189 22.03 3.50 -8.20
N VAL A 190 23.03 4.35 -8.40
CA VAL A 190 23.01 5.40 -9.45
C VAL A 190 22.70 4.80 -10.83
N THR A 191 23.37 3.72 -11.18
CA THR A 191 23.24 3.10 -12.52
C THR A 191 22.14 2.04 -12.60
N ARG A 192 21.83 1.36 -11.47
CA ARG A 192 20.92 0.21 -11.49
C ARG A 192 20.03 0.16 -10.26
N TRP A 193 18.74 -0.10 -10.49
CA TRP A 193 17.78 -0.53 -9.46
C TRP A 193 17.49 -2.01 -9.63
N LYS A 194 17.26 -2.71 -8.51
CA LYS A 194 16.83 -4.11 -8.46
C LYS A 194 15.72 -4.24 -7.44
N VAL A 195 14.63 -4.91 -7.80
CA VAL A 195 13.54 -5.26 -6.89
C VAL A 195 13.60 -6.75 -6.61
N GLU A 196 13.42 -7.10 -5.34
CA GLU A 196 13.36 -8.47 -4.85
C GLU A 196 12.06 -8.65 -4.07
N PRO A 197 11.13 -9.49 -4.56
CA PRO A 197 9.91 -9.81 -3.84
C PRO A 197 10.21 -10.81 -2.71
N VAL A 198 9.66 -10.54 -1.52
CA VAL A 198 9.72 -11.42 -0.35
C VAL A 198 8.32 -11.76 0.08
N ARG A 199 7.98 -13.04 0.12
CA ARG A 199 6.69 -13.54 0.57
C ARG A 199 6.88 -14.68 1.54
N PHE A 200 6.14 -14.66 2.63
CA PHE A 200 6.13 -15.70 3.63
C PHE A 200 4.87 -16.53 3.51
N GLN A 201 4.97 -17.84 3.70
CA GLN A 201 3.79 -18.70 3.73
C GLN A 201 2.85 -18.27 4.86
N SER A 202 1.54 -18.35 4.62
CA SER A 202 0.54 -18.18 5.68
C SER A 202 0.79 -19.25 6.74
N ARG A 203 0.81 -18.86 8.03
CA ARG A 203 0.89 -19.85 9.10
C ARG A 203 -0.37 -20.72 9.03
N GLN A 204 -0.24 -22.01 8.81
CA GLN A 204 -1.34 -22.96 8.95
C GLN A 204 -1.88 -22.86 10.38
N GLY A 205 -3.16 -22.48 10.54
CA GLY A 205 -3.82 -22.40 11.86
C GLY A 205 -4.64 -21.15 12.12
N TYR A 206 -4.57 -20.11 11.33
CA TYR A 206 -5.52 -19.00 11.45
C TYR A 206 -6.73 -19.23 10.54
N VAL A 207 -7.67 -20.02 11.03
CA VAL A 207 -9.03 -20.06 10.48
C VAL A 207 -9.64 -18.69 10.78
N SER A 208 -9.87 -17.88 9.76
CA SER A 208 -10.71 -16.69 9.89
C SER A 208 -12.04 -17.18 10.45
N ARG A 209 -12.40 -16.75 11.64
CA ARG A 209 -13.77 -16.89 12.14
C ARG A 209 -14.61 -15.94 11.30
N ASP A 210 -14.90 -16.32 10.08
CA ASP A 210 -15.94 -15.73 9.29
C ASP A 210 -17.27 -16.06 9.97
N ARG A 211 -18.09 -15.05 10.12
CA ARG A 211 -19.39 -14.94 10.78
C ARG A 211 -20.21 -16.23 10.75
N PRO A 212 -20.90 -16.59 11.84
CA PRO A 212 -21.91 -17.62 11.78
C PRO A 212 -22.97 -17.20 10.77
N VAL A 213 -23.16 -18.03 9.74
CA VAL A 213 -24.29 -17.97 8.86
C VAL A 213 -25.52 -18.13 9.74
N HIS A 214 -26.35 -17.09 9.88
CA HIS A 214 -27.66 -17.21 10.48
C HIS A 214 -28.45 -18.20 9.67
N GLY A 215 -28.56 -19.42 10.16
CA GLY A 215 -29.46 -20.42 9.66
C GLY A 215 -30.87 -19.91 9.81
N GLY A 216 -31.52 -19.66 8.68
CA GLY A 216 -32.94 -19.36 8.62
C GLY A 216 -33.74 -20.53 9.21
N ASP A 217 -34.46 -20.27 10.28
CA ASP A 217 -35.41 -21.17 10.91
C ASP A 217 -36.62 -21.32 9.98
N ASP A 218 -36.61 -22.38 9.18
CA ASP A 218 -37.71 -22.78 8.31
C ASP A 218 -38.78 -23.54 9.16
N ARG A 219 -39.57 -22.80 9.91
CA ARG A 219 -40.71 -23.38 10.63
C ARG A 219 -41.93 -23.51 9.71
N ARG A 220 -42.04 -24.70 9.13
CA ARG A 220 -43.27 -25.50 8.95
C ARG A 220 -44.57 -24.71 9.00
N ARG A 221 -45.16 -24.43 7.85
CA ARG A 221 -46.59 -24.20 7.73
C ARG A 221 -47.34 -25.56 7.69
N GLY A 222 -47.95 -25.89 8.81
CA GLY A 222 -48.81 -27.03 8.95
C GLY A 222 -50.09 -26.84 8.12
N ASN A 223 -50.36 -27.81 7.28
CA ASN A 223 -51.51 -27.93 6.41
C ASN A 223 -52.70 -28.49 7.22
N HIS A 224 -53.66 -27.65 7.60
CA HIS A 224 -54.96 -28.12 8.15
C HIS A 224 -55.96 -28.27 7.01
N ARG A 225 -56.08 -29.50 6.52
CA ARG A 225 -57.26 -29.93 5.78
C ARG A 225 -58.42 -30.08 6.75
N ARG A 226 -59.49 -29.28 6.61
CA ARG A 226 -60.82 -29.58 7.13
C ARG A 226 -61.59 -30.31 6.05
N SER A 227 -61.91 -31.56 6.33
CA SER A 227 -62.98 -32.31 5.68
C SER A 227 -64.33 -31.80 6.20
N MET A 228 -65.24 -31.47 5.29
CA MET A 228 -66.67 -31.39 5.58
C MET A 228 -67.38 -32.55 4.88
N VAL A 229 -68.04 -33.39 5.68
CA VAL A 229 -69.06 -34.33 5.28
C VAL A 229 -70.42 -33.72 5.67
N SER A 230 -71.32 -33.78 4.77
CA SER A 230 -72.83 -33.85 4.75
C SER A 230 -73.38 -32.78 3.87
#